data_a8e17fa363e0f92ed24aa2dcd1897dd1
#
_entry.id   a8e17fa363e0f92ed24aa2dcd1897dd1
#
_cell.length_a   1.000
_cell.length_b   1.000
_cell.length_c   1.000
_cell.angle_alpha   90.00
_cell.angle_beta   90.00
_cell.angle_gamma   90.00
#
_symmetry.space_group_name_H-M   'P 1'
#
loop_
_entity.id
_entity.type
_entity.pdbx_description
1 polymer ?
#
loop_
_entity_poly.entity_id
_entity_poly.type
_entity_poly.pdbx_seq_one_letter_code
_entity_poly.pdbx_strand_id
1 'polypeptide(L)'
;LDRSSAASDVYKRQVYVAQINMGADKNQALKAIKEAEAYHGPSLIIAYAPCINHGIKRGMGHSQLEAKAAVDCGYWCNYRYNPELKEQGQKSFFLDSKAPNFDEFENFLKGEVRYASLAKAFPDQAEELFAKTKKDAQERRAGYEKLDAE
;
A
#
# COMPACT_ATOMS: atom_id res chain seq x y z
N LEU A 1 15.73 19.10 30.67
CA LEU A 1 16.04 18.16 29.58
C LEU A 1 14.84 18.09 28.66
N ASP A 2 14.85 18.96 27.66
CA ASP A 2 13.88 18.90 26.55
C ASP A 2 14.15 17.61 25.76
N ARG A 3 13.42 16.57 26.08
CA ARG A 3 13.35 15.39 25.21
C ARG A 3 12.64 15.85 23.96
N SER A 4 13.31 15.78 22.81
CA SER A 4 12.68 16.16 21.55
C SER A 4 11.33 15.41 21.44
N SER A 5 10.27 16.11 21.08
CA SER A 5 8.93 15.56 20.94
C SER A 5 8.92 14.30 20.06
N ALA A 6 9.70 14.30 18.98
CA ALA A 6 9.88 13.16 18.09
C ALA A 6 10.38 11.89 18.81
N ALA A 7 11.36 12.01 19.73
CA ALA A 7 11.83 10.84 20.49
C ALA A 7 10.78 10.33 21.49
N SER A 8 9.98 11.24 22.06
CA SER A 8 8.86 10.88 22.93
C SER A 8 7.76 10.15 22.15
N ASP A 9 7.47 10.57 20.92
CA ASP A 9 6.43 9.99 20.06
C ASP A 9 6.83 8.62 19.56
N VAL A 10 8.09 8.42 19.18
CA VAL A 10 8.63 7.09 18.84
C VAL A 10 8.53 6.14 20.03
N TYR A 11 8.84 6.62 21.23
CA TYR A 11 8.72 5.82 22.45
C TYR A 11 7.26 5.43 22.75
N LYS A 12 6.33 6.34 22.50
CA LYS A 12 4.88 6.11 22.66
C LYS A 12 4.26 5.36 21.48
N ARG A 13 5.03 5.01 20.44
CA ARG A 13 4.55 4.43 19.17
C ARG A 13 3.57 5.33 18.41
N GLN A 14 3.70 6.61 18.57
CA GLN A 14 2.88 7.61 17.89
C GLN A 14 3.60 8.04 16.61
N VAL A 15 3.35 7.31 15.52
CA VAL A 15 3.90 7.58 14.19
C VAL A 15 2.75 7.75 13.20
N TYR A 16 2.75 8.85 12.46
CA TYR A 16 1.87 8.96 11.30
C TYR A 16 2.32 7.97 10.24
N VAL A 17 1.41 7.18 9.69
CA VAL A 17 1.73 6.19 8.65
C VAL A 17 0.79 6.34 7.46
N ALA A 18 1.36 6.37 6.25
CA ALA A 18 0.56 6.32 5.04
C ALA A 18 1.14 5.35 4.02
N GLN A 19 0.27 4.60 3.36
CA GLN A 19 0.59 3.92 2.11
C GLN A 19 0.00 4.68 0.94
N ILE A 20 0.82 4.97 -0.06
CA ILE A 20 0.44 5.76 -1.22
C ILE A 20 0.81 5.07 -2.53
N ASN A 21 0.08 5.41 -3.59
CA ASN A 21 0.39 5.00 -4.94
C ASN A 21 -0.05 6.10 -5.91
N MET A 22 0.91 6.85 -6.44
CA MET A 22 0.64 8.00 -7.33
C MET A 22 -0.03 7.60 -8.65
N GLY A 23 0.20 6.39 -9.15
CA GLY A 23 -0.44 5.89 -10.36
C GLY A 23 -1.93 5.63 -10.16
N ALA A 24 -2.33 5.24 -8.95
CA ALA A 24 -3.72 4.98 -8.59
C ALA A 24 -4.47 6.26 -8.18
N ASP A 25 -3.89 7.06 -7.28
CA ASP A 25 -4.52 8.29 -6.79
C ASP A 25 -3.47 9.34 -6.38
N LYS A 26 -3.32 10.36 -7.23
CA LYS A 26 -2.40 11.46 -6.99
C LYS A 26 -2.87 12.39 -5.86
N ASN A 27 -4.18 12.53 -5.70
CA ASN A 27 -4.75 13.41 -4.68
C ASN A 27 -4.58 12.80 -3.29
N GLN A 28 -4.77 11.48 -3.17
CA GLN A 28 -4.49 10.75 -1.95
C GLN A 28 -3.02 10.88 -1.55
N ALA A 29 -2.10 10.69 -2.49
CA ALA A 29 -0.67 10.84 -2.25
C ALA A 29 -0.31 12.24 -1.76
N LEU A 30 -0.85 13.30 -2.42
CA LEU A 30 -0.63 14.68 -2.01
C LEU A 30 -1.22 14.97 -0.62
N LYS A 31 -2.41 14.44 -0.33
CA LYS A 31 -3.05 14.58 0.98
C LYS A 31 -2.21 13.93 2.08
N ALA A 32 -1.74 12.70 1.85
CA ALA A 32 -0.88 12.00 2.81
C ALA A 32 0.41 12.75 3.11
N ILE A 33 1.06 13.35 2.10
CA ILE A 33 2.27 14.15 2.27
C ILE A 33 1.98 15.40 3.10
N LYS A 34 0.89 16.12 2.81
CA LYS A 34 0.51 17.32 3.58
C LYS A 34 0.17 17.00 5.04
N GLU A 35 -0.52 15.89 5.28
CA GLU A 35 -0.82 15.44 6.64
C GLU A 35 0.45 15.04 7.39
N ALA A 36 1.39 14.36 6.71
CA ALA A 36 2.67 13.97 7.28
C ALA A 36 3.56 15.18 7.63
N GLU A 37 3.51 16.26 6.83
CA GLU A 37 4.20 17.52 7.12
C GLU A 37 3.59 18.26 8.30
N ALA A 38 2.26 18.22 8.43
CA ALA A 38 1.54 18.91 9.51
C ALA A 38 1.61 18.14 10.83
N TYR A 39 1.94 16.85 10.82
CA TYR A 39 2.01 16.02 12.00
C TYR A 39 3.20 16.37 12.90
N HIS A 40 2.99 16.54 14.20
CA HIS A 40 4.01 16.98 15.16
C HIS A 40 4.91 15.85 15.67
N GLY A 41 5.02 14.76 14.97
CA GLY A 41 5.86 13.61 15.31
C GLY A 41 6.52 12.98 14.09
N PRO A 42 7.13 11.79 14.26
CA PRO A 42 7.71 11.07 13.14
C PRO A 42 6.62 10.58 12.18
N SER A 43 6.90 10.69 10.88
CA SER A 43 6.00 10.28 9.82
C SER A 43 6.67 9.27 8.89
N LEU A 44 5.93 8.21 8.53
CA LEU A 44 6.35 7.18 7.58
C LEU A 44 5.41 7.15 6.39
N ILE A 45 5.93 7.40 5.20
CA ILE A 45 5.19 7.24 3.95
C ILE A 45 5.80 6.09 3.16
N ILE A 46 4.99 5.09 2.86
CA ILE A 46 5.37 3.92 2.07
C ILE A 46 4.76 4.08 0.69
N ALA A 47 5.59 4.35 -0.31
CA ALA A 47 5.16 4.59 -1.69
C ALA A 47 5.38 3.36 -2.57
N TYR A 48 4.34 2.94 -3.28
CA TYR A 48 4.46 1.88 -4.28
C TYR A 48 5.11 2.39 -5.56
N ALA A 49 6.05 1.60 -6.09
CA ALA A 49 6.61 1.80 -7.42
C ALA A 49 6.87 0.44 -8.10
N PRO A 50 6.56 0.28 -9.40
CA PRO A 50 6.99 -0.89 -10.16
C PRO A 50 8.51 -1.03 -10.19
N CYS A 51 9.00 -2.27 -10.21
CA CYS A 51 10.44 -2.52 -10.19
C CYS A 51 11.08 -2.24 -11.56
N ILE A 52 11.97 -1.25 -11.62
CA ILE A 52 12.69 -0.91 -12.85
C ILE A 52 13.72 -1.97 -13.26
N ASN A 53 14.27 -2.72 -12.30
CA ASN A 53 15.28 -3.75 -12.56
C ASN A 53 14.65 -4.98 -13.22
N HIS A 54 13.51 -5.46 -12.72
CA HIS A 54 12.80 -6.60 -13.32
C HIS A 54 11.94 -6.18 -14.52
N GLY A 55 11.36 -4.97 -14.45
CA GLY A 55 10.48 -4.42 -15.49
C GLY A 55 9.06 -4.99 -15.46
N ILE A 56 8.26 -4.44 -16.34
CA ILE A 56 6.88 -4.87 -16.59
C ILE A 56 6.73 -5.27 -18.06
N LYS A 57 5.88 -6.25 -18.37
CA LYS A 57 5.72 -6.77 -19.75
C LYS A 57 5.31 -5.70 -20.75
N ARG A 58 4.49 -4.73 -20.32
CA ARG A 58 4.04 -3.60 -21.16
C ARG A 58 5.12 -2.55 -21.41
N GLY A 59 6.29 -2.68 -20.79
CA GLY A 59 7.37 -1.69 -20.81
C GLY A 59 7.21 -0.60 -19.75
N MET A 60 8.33 -0.05 -19.29
CA MET A 60 8.38 0.91 -18.16
C MET A 60 7.67 2.24 -18.44
N GLY A 61 7.38 2.60 -19.69
CA GLY A 61 6.53 3.74 -20.04
C GLY A 61 5.09 3.63 -19.49
N HIS A 62 4.66 2.41 -19.12
CA HIS A 62 3.34 2.14 -18.54
C HIS A 62 3.37 1.99 -17.02
N SER A 63 4.44 2.42 -16.36
CA SER A 63 4.64 2.26 -14.89
C SER A 63 3.48 2.79 -14.06
N GLN A 64 2.89 3.93 -14.43
CA GLN A 64 1.77 4.51 -13.70
C GLN A 64 0.47 3.70 -13.87
N LEU A 65 0.27 3.09 -15.04
CA LEU A 65 -0.88 2.21 -15.28
C LEU A 65 -0.73 0.89 -14.52
N GLU A 66 0.49 0.34 -14.45
CA GLU A 66 0.78 -0.85 -13.67
C GLU A 66 0.64 -0.58 -12.17
N ALA A 67 1.12 0.57 -11.71
CA ALA A 67 0.93 1.03 -10.34
C ALA A 67 -0.57 1.15 -9.98
N LYS A 68 -1.39 1.69 -10.90
CA LYS A 68 -2.85 1.73 -10.72
C LYS A 68 -3.44 0.32 -10.66
N ALA A 69 -3.03 -0.58 -11.56
CA ALA A 69 -3.51 -1.97 -11.58
C ALA A 69 -3.22 -2.71 -10.27
N ALA A 70 -2.09 -2.42 -9.62
CA ALA A 70 -1.75 -2.98 -8.30
C ALA A 70 -2.80 -2.62 -7.22
N VAL A 71 -3.36 -1.41 -7.25
CA VAL A 71 -4.42 -1.00 -6.32
C VAL A 71 -5.76 -1.56 -6.75
N ASP A 72 -6.09 -1.49 -8.04
CA ASP A 72 -7.37 -1.93 -8.58
C ASP A 72 -7.61 -3.44 -8.34
N CYS A 73 -6.55 -4.27 -8.38
CA CYS A 73 -6.63 -5.71 -8.11
C CYS A 73 -6.45 -6.10 -6.64
N GLY A 74 -6.15 -5.17 -5.74
CA GLY A 74 -5.96 -5.43 -4.31
C GLY A 74 -4.57 -5.92 -3.91
N TYR A 75 -3.59 -5.90 -4.81
CA TYR A 75 -2.19 -6.18 -4.47
C TYR A 75 -1.62 -5.13 -3.52
N TRP A 76 -2.00 -3.85 -3.72
CA TRP A 76 -1.64 -2.72 -2.89
C TRP A 76 -2.90 -2.00 -2.37
N CYS A 77 -2.82 -1.42 -1.17
CA CYS A 77 -3.89 -0.61 -0.59
C CYS A 77 -3.33 0.77 -0.21
N ASN A 78 -4.02 1.82 -0.60
CA ASN A 78 -3.72 3.16 -0.11
C ASN A 78 -4.49 3.40 1.19
N TYR A 79 -3.80 3.85 2.23
CA TYR A 79 -4.40 4.20 3.51
C TYR A 79 -3.59 5.28 4.22
N ARG A 80 -4.19 5.91 5.22
CA ARG A 80 -3.55 6.86 6.13
C ARG A 80 -3.94 6.54 7.56
N TYR A 81 -2.99 6.65 8.47
CA TYR A 81 -3.20 6.53 9.90
C TYR A 81 -2.59 7.73 10.61
N ASN A 82 -3.44 8.47 11.35
CA ASN A 82 -3.02 9.62 12.16
C ASN A 82 -3.32 9.35 13.64
N PRO A 83 -2.31 9.10 14.49
CA PRO A 83 -2.53 8.82 15.90
C PRO A 83 -3.05 10.00 16.72
N GLU A 84 -2.82 11.27 16.29
CA GLU A 84 -3.39 12.45 16.97
C GLU A 84 -4.92 12.45 16.94
N LEU A 85 -5.52 11.99 15.84
CA LEU A 85 -6.97 11.87 15.74
C LEU A 85 -7.52 10.83 16.72
N LYS A 86 -6.78 9.75 16.96
CA LYS A 86 -7.16 8.72 17.96
C LYS A 86 -7.16 9.30 19.38
N GLU A 87 -6.19 10.13 19.72
CA GLU A 87 -6.14 10.79 21.03
C GLU A 87 -7.31 11.76 21.22
N GLN A 88 -7.82 12.32 20.13
CA GLN A 88 -8.99 13.20 20.11
C GLN A 88 -10.33 12.44 20.08
N GLY A 89 -10.29 11.10 20.12
CA GLY A 89 -11.50 10.26 20.01
C GLY A 89 -12.15 10.29 18.62
N GLN A 90 -11.36 10.65 17.58
CA GLN A 90 -11.81 10.70 16.19
C GLN A 90 -11.29 9.47 15.43
N LYS A 91 -11.90 9.20 14.27
CA LYS A 91 -11.42 8.17 13.34
C LYS A 91 -9.96 8.46 12.95
N SER A 92 -9.09 7.50 13.20
CA SER A 92 -7.64 7.64 13.01
C SER A 92 -7.11 6.91 11.78
N PHE A 93 -7.81 5.87 11.31
CA PHE A 93 -7.44 5.10 10.13
C PHE A 93 -8.42 5.36 8.98
N PHE A 94 -7.87 5.59 7.80
CA PHE A 94 -8.63 5.90 6.58
C PHE A 94 -8.16 4.99 5.45
N LEU A 95 -9.02 4.07 5.02
CA LEU A 95 -8.78 3.22 3.86
C LEU A 95 -9.18 3.97 2.59
N ASP A 96 -8.20 4.56 1.93
CA ASP A 96 -8.42 5.44 0.77
C ASP A 96 -8.65 4.67 -0.54
N SER A 97 -8.28 3.39 -0.61
CA SER A 97 -8.50 2.55 -1.79
C SER A 97 -9.96 2.11 -1.89
N LYS A 98 -10.50 2.15 -3.09
CA LYS A 98 -11.80 1.55 -3.42
C LYS A 98 -11.76 0.02 -3.22
N ALA A 99 -12.95 -0.61 -3.23
CA ALA A 99 -13.04 -2.07 -3.23
C ALA A 99 -12.30 -2.65 -4.46
N PRO A 100 -11.36 -3.57 -4.27
CA PRO A 100 -10.56 -4.11 -5.37
C PRO A 100 -11.31 -5.20 -6.14
N ASN A 101 -10.94 -5.39 -7.41
CA ASN A 101 -11.33 -6.54 -8.21
C ASN A 101 -10.26 -7.62 -8.11
N PHE A 102 -10.41 -8.57 -7.22
CA PHE A 102 -9.48 -9.68 -7.04
C PHE A 102 -9.43 -10.66 -8.22
N ASP A 103 -10.36 -10.60 -9.18
CA ASP A 103 -10.29 -11.45 -10.36
C ASP A 103 -9.15 -11.04 -11.29
N GLU A 104 -8.76 -9.77 -11.26
CA GLU A 104 -7.61 -9.25 -12.01
C GLU A 104 -6.26 -9.46 -11.30
N PHE A 105 -6.23 -10.03 -10.09
CA PHE A 105 -5.02 -10.18 -9.29
C PHE A 105 -3.94 -11.01 -9.99
N GLU A 106 -4.32 -12.14 -10.56
CA GLU A 106 -3.39 -13.01 -11.28
C GLU A 106 -2.90 -12.37 -12.59
N ASN A 107 -3.77 -11.65 -13.30
CA ASN A 107 -3.40 -10.90 -14.49
C ASN A 107 -2.35 -9.83 -14.18
N PHE A 108 -2.50 -9.14 -13.06
CA PHE A 108 -1.50 -8.19 -12.57
C PHE A 108 -0.16 -8.88 -12.27
N LEU A 109 -0.14 -10.01 -11.53
CA LEU A 109 1.09 -10.74 -11.25
C LEU A 109 1.79 -11.18 -12.55
N LYS A 110 1.05 -11.67 -13.53
CA LYS A 110 1.59 -12.07 -14.84
C LYS A 110 2.09 -10.88 -15.68
N GLY A 111 1.69 -9.66 -15.36
CA GLY A 111 2.19 -8.41 -15.92
C GLY A 111 3.59 -8.02 -15.43
N GLU A 112 3.90 -8.34 -14.20
CA GLU A 112 5.22 -8.13 -13.58
C GLU A 112 6.21 -9.21 -14.06
N VAL A 113 7.32 -8.79 -14.67
CA VAL A 113 8.31 -9.73 -15.26
C VAL A 113 8.85 -10.71 -14.21
N ARG A 114 9.04 -10.26 -12.99
CA ARG A 114 9.50 -11.05 -11.85
C ARG A 114 8.60 -12.27 -11.60
N TYR A 115 7.29 -12.08 -11.55
CA TYR A 115 6.32 -13.16 -11.33
C TYR A 115 6.11 -14.00 -12.59
N ALA A 116 6.10 -13.36 -13.76
CA ALA A 116 6.00 -14.08 -15.03
C ALA A 116 7.19 -15.02 -15.30
N SER A 117 8.38 -14.64 -14.86
CA SER A 117 9.58 -15.49 -14.94
C SER A 117 9.48 -16.71 -14.03
N LEU A 118 8.93 -16.53 -12.81
CA LEU A 118 8.65 -17.63 -11.89
C LEU A 118 7.65 -18.62 -12.50
N ALA A 119 6.54 -18.11 -13.05
CA ALA A 119 5.51 -18.94 -13.69
C ALA A 119 6.05 -19.71 -14.91
N LYS A 120 7.06 -19.18 -15.61
CA LYS A 120 7.71 -19.86 -16.73
C LYS A 120 8.69 -20.93 -16.27
N ALA A 121 9.48 -20.67 -15.22
CA ALA A 121 10.51 -21.57 -14.74
C ALA A 121 9.96 -22.72 -13.86
N PHE A 122 8.93 -22.43 -13.05
CA PHE A 122 8.34 -23.33 -12.05
C PHE A 122 6.82 -23.22 -12.04
N PRO A 123 6.10 -23.69 -13.08
CA PRO A 123 4.67 -23.44 -13.25
C PRO A 123 3.83 -23.98 -12.08
N ASP A 124 4.06 -25.20 -11.62
CA ASP A 124 3.28 -25.82 -10.54
C ASP A 124 3.41 -25.06 -9.21
N GLN A 125 4.64 -24.66 -8.88
CA GLN A 125 4.91 -23.86 -7.67
C GLN A 125 4.35 -22.44 -7.78
N ALA A 126 4.40 -21.86 -8.98
CA ALA A 126 3.90 -20.51 -9.21
C ALA A 126 2.38 -20.43 -9.01
N GLU A 127 1.62 -21.44 -9.45
CA GLU A 127 0.17 -21.48 -9.27
C GLU A 127 -0.21 -21.48 -7.78
N GLU A 128 0.43 -22.36 -6.99
CA GLU A 128 0.20 -22.41 -5.54
C GLU A 128 0.58 -21.10 -4.85
N LEU A 129 1.73 -20.52 -5.19
CA LEU A 129 2.21 -19.27 -4.61
C LEU A 129 1.31 -18.07 -4.98
N PHE A 130 0.81 -18.02 -6.22
CA PHE A 130 -0.10 -16.95 -6.65
C PHE A 130 -1.45 -17.04 -5.94
N ALA A 131 -1.99 -18.24 -5.78
CA ALA A 131 -3.22 -18.46 -5.04
C ALA A 131 -3.06 -18.04 -3.57
N LYS A 132 -1.95 -18.42 -2.93
CA LYS A 132 -1.62 -18.00 -1.56
C LYS A 132 -1.46 -16.49 -1.46
N THR A 133 -0.73 -15.86 -2.37
CA THR A 133 -0.52 -14.40 -2.39
C THR A 133 -1.84 -13.64 -2.53
N LYS A 134 -2.75 -14.15 -3.38
CA LYS A 134 -4.11 -13.59 -3.53
C LYS A 134 -4.90 -13.68 -2.21
N LYS A 135 -4.86 -14.84 -1.55
CA LYS A 135 -5.53 -15.05 -0.26
C LYS A 135 -4.96 -14.10 0.81
N ASP A 136 -3.65 -14.00 0.92
CA ASP A 136 -2.97 -13.10 1.87
C ASP A 136 -3.36 -11.62 1.61
N ALA A 137 -3.52 -11.23 0.34
CA ALA A 137 -3.97 -9.89 -0.03
C ALA A 137 -5.43 -9.64 0.38
N GLN A 138 -6.31 -10.62 0.23
CA GLN A 138 -7.71 -10.55 0.67
C GLN A 138 -7.81 -10.44 2.20
N GLU A 139 -7.05 -11.23 2.94
CA GLU A 139 -7.02 -11.20 4.40
C GLU A 139 -6.48 -9.85 4.92
N ARG A 140 -5.41 -9.33 4.30
CA ARG A 140 -4.87 -8.01 4.60
C ARG A 140 -5.88 -6.90 4.34
N ARG A 141 -6.58 -6.95 3.20
CA ARG A 141 -7.64 -5.99 2.87
C ARG A 141 -8.77 -6.02 3.89
N ALA A 142 -9.24 -7.18 4.27
CA ALA A 142 -10.27 -7.35 5.30
C ALA A 142 -9.83 -6.80 6.66
N GLY A 143 -8.53 -6.92 7.00
CA GLY A 143 -7.95 -6.29 8.18
C GLY A 143 -8.01 -4.76 8.13
N TYR A 144 -7.69 -4.16 6.98
CA TYR A 144 -7.79 -2.70 6.81
C TYR A 144 -9.24 -2.20 6.85
N GLU A 145 -10.18 -2.95 6.30
CA GLU A 145 -11.61 -2.60 6.36
C GLU A 145 -12.16 -2.61 7.79
N LYS A 146 -11.68 -3.53 8.63
CA LYS A 146 -12.02 -3.52 10.07
C LYS A 146 -11.48 -2.27 10.77
N LEU A 147 -10.23 -1.91 10.50
CA LEU A 147 -9.62 -0.69 11.07
C LEU A 147 -10.31 0.59 10.57
N ASP A 148 -10.82 0.58 9.33
CA ASP A 148 -11.53 1.72 8.76
C ASP A 148 -12.95 1.88 9.34
N ALA A 149 -13.52 0.80 9.87
CA ALA A 149 -14.85 0.79 10.50
C ALA A 149 -14.83 1.21 11.99
N GLU A 150 -13.65 1.23 12.63
CA GLU A 150 -13.45 1.71 14.01
C GLU A 150 -13.39 3.26 14.06
#